data_a4765f9261ea8bd2b2af834bc4fa2aac
#
_entry.id   a4765f9261ea8bd2b2af834bc4fa2aac
#
_cell.length_a   1.000
_cell.length_b   1.000
_cell.length_c   1.000
_cell.angle_alpha   90.00
_cell.angle_beta   90.00
_cell.angle_gamma   90.00
#
_symmetry.space_group_name_H-M   'P 1'
#
loop_
_entity.id
_entity.type
_entity.pdbx_description
1 polymer ?
#
loop_
_entity_poly.entity_id
_entity_poly.type
_entity_poly.pdbx_seq_one_letter_code
_entity_poly.pdbx_strand_id
1 'polypeptide(L)'
;MSQGKPSVLFVCVKNAGKSQMAAGLMRQLAGDTVDVHSAGTQPGTGINAISAEALAEVGVDITGEKPKPIDAQLLHDVDIVVTLGREARVDEVGGTQFENWDTDEPSERGIDGIERMRLVRDDINARVEALLAELASGVDERRPRDATSAATFFG
;
A
#
# COMPACT_ATOMS: atom_id res chain seq x y z
N MET A 1 -18.08 -11.86 -9.30
CA MET A 1 -17.50 -10.91 -9.28
C MET A 1 -17.18 -10.42 -7.99
N SER A 2 -16.25 -9.85 -7.89
CA SER A 2 -15.78 -9.49 -6.60
C SER A 2 -16.24 -8.13 -6.19
N GLN A 3 -17.42 -7.78 -6.58
CA GLN A 3 -17.88 -6.50 -6.28
C GLN A 3 -17.79 -6.10 -4.89
N GLY A 4 -17.93 -6.88 -3.95
CA GLY A 4 -17.84 -6.47 -2.58
C GLY A 4 -16.42 -6.40 -2.03
N LYS A 5 -15.46 -6.85 -2.80
CA LYS A 5 -14.10 -6.98 -2.32
C LYS A 5 -13.31 -5.70 -2.61
N PRO A 6 -12.83 -5.02 -1.57
CA PRO A 6 -12.05 -3.80 -1.83
C PRO A 6 -10.70 -4.14 -2.43
N SER A 7 -10.13 -3.18 -3.14
CA SER A 7 -8.84 -3.35 -3.80
C SER A 7 -7.94 -2.16 -3.53
N VAL A 8 -6.65 -2.42 -3.38
CA VAL A 8 -5.67 -1.39 -3.06
C VAL A 8 -4.40 -1.59 -3.90
N LEU A 9 -3.82 -0.49 -4.35
CA LEU A 9 -2.54 -0.49 -5.03
C LEU A 9 -1.56 0.33 -4.21
N PHE A 10 -0.50 -0.32 -3.74
CA PHE A 10 0.57 0.36 -3.02
C PHE A 10 1.68 0.72 -3.99
N VAL A 11 2.13 1.98 -3.98
CA VAL A 11 3.13 2.46 -4.93
C VAL A 11 4.27 3.15 -4.18
N CYS A 12 5.51 2.82 -4.54
CA CYS A 12 6.67 3.60 -4.15
C CYS A 12 7.50 3.79 -5.40
N VAL A 13 8.70 4.34 -5.27
CA VAL A 13 9.50 4.61 -6.47
C VAL A 13 9.94 3.31 -7.12
N LYS A 14 10.64 2.45 -6.39
CA LYS A 14 11.24 1.26 -6.99
C LYS A 14 10.44 -0.02 -6.87
N ASN A 15 9.41 -0.04 -6.06
CA ASN A 15 8.63 -1.25 -5.79
C ASN A 15 9.53 -2.40 -5.33
N ALA A 16 10.57 -2.03 -4.59
CA ALA A 16 11.54 -3.00 -4.09
C ALA A 16 11.55 -3.05 -2.56
N GLY A 17 10.95 -2.07 -1.91
CA GLY A 17 10.92 -1.96 -0.46
C GLY A 17 9.55 -1.64 0.08
N LYS A 18 9.25 -0.36 0.28
CA LYS A 18 8.05 0.05 1.03
C LYS A 18 6.74 -0.46 0.47
N SER A 19 6.54 -0.37 -0.84
CA SER A 19 5.28 -0.82 -1.43
C SER A 19 5.14 -2.34 -1.35
N GLN A 20 6.25 -3.07 -1.47
CA GLN A 20 6.22 -4.52 -1.33
C GLN A 20 5.94 -4.91 0.13
N MET A 21 6.50 -4.16 1.07
CA MET A 21 6.25 -4.39 2.48
C MET A 21 4.78 -4.16 2.82
N ALA A 22 4.23 -3.06 2.34
CA ALA A 22 2.82 -2.74 2.59
C ALA A 22 1.91 -3.82 2.00
N ALA A 23 2.19 -4.24 0.76
CA ALA A 23 1.38 -5.26 0.12
C ALA A 23 1.47 -6.58 0.85
N GLY A 24 2.67 -6.98 1.25
CA GLY A 24 2.85 -8.24 1.97
C GLY A 24 2.15 -8.24 3.31
N LEU A 25 2.27 -7.14 4.05
CA LEU A 25 1.60 -7.02 5.35
C LEU A 25 0.08 -7.03 5.20
N MET A 26 -0.43 -6.32 4.19
CA MET A 26 -1.88 -6.30 3.97
C MET A 26 -2.39 -7.68 3.58
N ARG A 27 -1.67 -8.40 2.74
CA ARG A 27 -2.08 -9.76 2.36
C ARG A 27 -2.13 -10.68 3.57
N GLN A 28 -1.16 -10.54 4.48
CA GLN A 28 -1.15 -11.36 5.67
C GLN A 28 -2.34 -11.07 6.57
N LEU A 29 -2.66 -9.80 6.76
CA LEU A 29 -3.75 -9.41 7.64
C LEU A 29 -5.12 -9.66 7.02
N ALA A 30 -5.26 -9.41 5.75
CA ALA A 30 -6.56 -9.45 5.09
C ALA A 30 -6.92 -10.82 4.52
N GLY A 31 -5.92 -11.65 4.27
CA GLY A 31 -6.17 -12.91 3.58
C GLY A 31 -6.73 -12.60 2.19
N ASP A 32 -7.82 -13.21 1.83
CA ASP A 32 -8.42 -12.97 0.52
C ASP A 32 -9.58 -11.98 0.57
N THR A 33 -9.70 -11.21 1.65
CA THR A 33 -10.78 -10.23 1.77
C THR A 33 -10.47 -8.91 1.06
N VAL A 34 -9.21 -8.67 0.69
CA VAL A 34 -8.81 -7.47 -0.03
C VAL A 34 -7.94 -7.88 -1.22
N ASP A 35 -8.17 -7.24 -2.35
CA ASP A 35 -7.36 -7.47 -3.54
C ASP A 35 -6.17 -6.53 -3.48
N VAL A 36 -4.96 -7.06 -3.35
CA VAL A 36 -3.77 -6.26 -3.03
C VAL A 36 -2.79 -6.27 -4.18
N HIS A 37 -2.36 -5.08 -4.60
CA HIS A 37 -1.41 -4.90 -5.68
C HIS A 37 -0.29 -3.96 -5.25
N SER A 38 0.86 -4.03 -5.91
CA SER A 38 1.94 -3.08 -5.68
C SER A 38 2.61 -2.75 -7.00
N ALA A 39 3.23 -1.57 -7.08
CA ALA A 39 3.93 -1.14 -8.29
C ALA A 39 4.92 -0.04 -7.95
N GLY A 40 5.77 0.30 -8.91
CA GLY A 40 6.74 1.37 -8.76
C GLY A 40 6.69 2.36 -9.88
N THR A 41 6.98 3.62 -9.58
CA THR A 41 7.05 4.65 -10.61
C THR A 41 8.31 4.48 -11.46
N GLN A 42 9.38 3.90 -10.88
CA GLN A 42 10.60 3.56 -11.59
C GLN A 42 11.08 2.22 -11.03
N PRO A 43 10.50 1.10 -11.50
CA PRO A 43 10.78 -0.18 -10.88
C PRO A 43 12.26 -0.55 -10.87
N GLY A 44 12.71 -1.08 -9.74
CA GLY A 44 14.07 -1.58 -9.60
C GLY A 44 14.22 -2.96 -10.22
N THR A 45 15.35 -3.61 -9.92
CA THR A 45 15.65 -4.90 -10.53
C THR A 45 15.34 -6.09 -9.62
N GLY A 46 15.16 -5.86 -8.33
CA GLY A 46 14.85 -6.95 -7.41
C GLY A 46 14.42 -6.39 -6.07
N ILE A 47 13.99 -7.28 -5.19
CA ILE A 47 13.50 -6.90 -3.88
C ILE A 47 14.66 -6.49 -2.98
N ASN A 48 14.47 -5.46 -2.19
CA ASN A 48 15.46 -5.01 -1.23
C ASN A 48 15.65 -6.09 -0.15
N ALA A 49 16.88 -6.55 0.03
CA ALA A 49 17.15 -7.69 0.91
C ALA A 49 16.81 -7.39 2.38
N ILE A 50 17.08 -6.17 2.83
CA ILE A 50 16.81 -5.82 4.23
C ILE A 50 15.31 -5.70 4.48
N SER A 51 14.57 -5.22 3.48
CA SER A 51 13.12 -5.19 3.58
C SER A 51 12.54 -6.61 3.68
N ALA A 52 13.06 -7.53 2.87
CA ALA A 52 12.62 -8.91 2.93
C ALA A 52 12.96 -9.54 4.28
N GLU A 53 14.13 -9.23 4.81
CA GLU A 53 14.54 -9.76 6.11
C GLU A 53 13.63 -9.24 7.23
N ALA A 54 13.32 -7.96 7.21
CA ALA A 54 12.46 -7.37 8.23
C ALA A 54 11.05 -7.98 8.20
N LEU A 55 10.54 -8.25 6.99
CA LEU A 55 9.22 -8.87 6.88
C LEU A 55 9.25 -10.33 7.28
N ALA A 56 10.33 -11.04 7.01
CA ALA A 56 10.45 -12.44 7.43
C ALA A 56 10.34 -12.56 8.93
N GLU A 57 10.81 -11.56 9.67
CA GLU A 57 10.73 -11.59 11.13
C GLU A 57 9.28 -11.63 11.63
N VAL A 58 8.34 -11.15 10.85
CA VAL A 58 6.92 -11.16 11.23
C VAL A 58 6.13 -12.15 10.39
N GLY A 59 6.81 -13.09 9.74
CA GLY A 59 6.15 -14.18 9.05
C GLY A 59 5.70 -13.88 7.64
N VAL A 60 6.20 -12.80 7.03
CA VAL A 60 5.81 -12.42 5.69
C VAL A 60 6.99 -12.62 4.73
N ASP A 61 6.77 -13.38 3.66
CA ASP A 61 7.82 -13.67 2.67
C ASP A 61 7.53 -12.90 1.39
N ILE A 62 8.39 -11.95 1.04
CA ILE A 62 8.29 -11.23 -0.22
C ILE A 62 9.42 -11.58 -1.18
N THR A 63 10.19 -12.61 -0.88
CA THR A 63 11.36 -12.94 -1.71
C THR A 63 10.97 -13.41 -3.11
N GLY A 64 9.74 -13.89 -3.28
CA GLY A 64 9.28 -14.30 -4.60
C GLY A 64 8.66 -13.18 -5.43
N GLU A 65 8.57 -11.98 -4.87
CA GLU A 65 7.97 -10.86 -5.59
C GLU A 65 8.99 -10.19 -6.50
N LYS A 66 8.48 -9.40 -7.44
CA LYS A 66 9.33 -8.66 -8.36
C LYS A 66 8.83 -7.23 -8.50
N PRO A 67 9.74 -6.26 -8.63
CA PRO A 67 9.31 -4.90 -8.92
C PRO A 67 8.61 -4.85 -10.29
N LYS A 68 7.57 -4.05 -10.37
CA LYS A 68 6.79 -3.94 -11.59
C LYS A 68 6.27 -2.52 -11.78
N PRO A 69 6.05 -2.11 -13.02
CA PRO A 69 5.57 -0.76 -13.29
C PRO A 69 4.09 -0.63 -12.96
N ILE A 70 3.63 0.60 -12.94
CA ILE A 70 2.22 0.87 -12.75
C ILE A 70 1.47 0.54 -14.03
N ASP A 71 0.39 -0.22 -13.89
CA ASP A 71 -0.52 -0.51 -14.98
C ASP A 71 -1.61 0.55 -14.97
N ALA A 72 -1.74 1.30 -16.05
CA ALA A 72 -2.71 2.40 -16.12
C ALA A 72 -4.14 1.93 -15.88
N GLN A 73 -4.47 0.75 -16.38
CA GLN A 73 -5.82 0.22 -16.16
C GLN A 73 -6.06 -0.06 -14.69
N LEU A 74 -5.03 -0.53 -14.00
CA LEU A 74 -5.15 -0.85 -12.58
C LEU A 74 -5.43 0.39 -11.75
N LEU A 75 -4.90 1.55 -12.15
CA LEU A 75 -5.21 2.80 -11.45
C LEU A 75 -6.70 3.09 -11.44
N HIS A 76 -7.39 2.73 -12.53
CA HIS A 76 -8.83 2.94 -12.61
C HIS A 76 -9.61 1.84 -11.88
N ASP A 77 -9.04 0.65 -11.81
CA ASP A 77 -9.75 -0.51 -11.28
C ASP A 77 -9.75 -0.60 -9.77
N VAL A 78 -8.69 -0.11 -9.10
CA VAL A 78 -8.61 -0.25 -7.65
C VAL A 78 -9.45 0.82 -6.96
N ASP A 79 -9.85 0.53 -5.73
CA ASP A 79 -10.60 1.48 -4.92
C ASP A 79 -9.71 2.58 -4.40
N ILE A 80 -8.47 2.26 -4.03
CA ILE A 80 -7.57 3.25 -3.47
C ILE A 80 -6.14 2.97 -3.93
N VAL A 81 -5.41 4.05 -4.23
CA VAL A 81 -3.99 4.01 -4.50
C VAL A 81 -3.29 4.69 -3.33
N VAL A 82 -2.33 4.00 -2.73
CA VAL A 82 -1.54 4.54 -1.63
C VAL A 82 -0.10 4.67 -2.08
N THR A 83 0.42 5.89 -2.11
CA THR A 83 1.84 6.10 -2.38
C THR A 83 2.60 6.15 -1.06
N LEU A 84 3.76 5.52 -1.02
CA LEU A 84 4.58 5.49 0.18
C LEU A 84 5.86 6.27 -0.06
N GLY A 85 6.13 7.23 0.82
CA GLY A 85 7.27 8.09 0.70
C GLY A 85 6.92 9.38 -0.03
N ARG A 86 7.87 10.30 -0.04
CA ARG A 86 7.63 11.63 -0.59
C ARG A 86 7.95 11.72 -2.08
N GLU A 87 8.71 10.76 -2.60
CA GLU A 87 9.15 10.82 -3.99
C GLU A 87 8.24 10.13 -4.98
N ALA A 88 7.39 9.23 -4.51
CA ALA A 88 6.52 8.50 -5.43
C ALA A 88 5.35 9.40 -5.84
N ARG A 89 5.24 9.68 -7.11
CA ARG A 89 4.19 10.55 -7.61
C ARG A 89 3.40 9.83 -8.69
N VAL A 90 2.09 9.83 -8.53
CA VAL A 90 1.18 9.17 -9.46
C VAL A 90 0.10 10.18 -9.81
N ASP A 91 -0.17 10.34 -11.10
CA ASP A 91 -1.25 11.23 -11.54
C ASP A 91 -2.58 10.63 -11.14
N GLU A 92 -3.42 11.42 -10.49
CA GLU A 92 -4.71 10.93 -10.02
C GLU A 92 -5.66 10.74 -11.18
N VAL A 93 -6.46 9.70 -11.07
CA VAL A 93 -7.50 9.42 -12.05
C VAL A 93 -8.86 9.53 -11.37
N GLY A 94 -9.88 9.91 -12.11
CA GLY A 94 -11.20 10.07 -11.54
C GLY A 94 -11.79 8.74 -11.10
N GLY A 95 -12.50 8.76 -9.99
CA GLY A 95 -13.18 7.56 -9.49
C GLY A 95 -12.33 6.70 -8.57
N THR A 96 -11.04 7.00 -8.43
CA THR A 96 -10.15 6.26 -7.55
C THR A 96 -9.69 7.17 -6.43
N GLN A 97 -9.68 6.68 -5.21
CA GLN A 97 -9.20 7.44 -4.08
C GLN A 97 -7.68 7.38 -4.02
N PHE A 98 -7.02 8.49 -3.72
CA PHE A 98 -5.57 8.54 -3.62
C PHE A 98 -5.15 9.03 -2.24
N GLU A 99 -4.13 8.41 -1.69
CA GLU A 99 -3.62 8.75 -0.36
C GLU A 99 -2.10 8.61 -0.37
N ASN A 100 -1.39 9.50 0.33
CA ASN A 100 0.06 9.39 0.47
C ASN A 100 0.42 9.10 1.91
N TRP A 101 1.29 8.12 2.12
CA TRP A 101 1.80 7.80 3.44
C TRP A 101 3.23 8.33 3.54
N ASP A 102 3.41 9.38 4.33
CA ASP A 102 4.74 9.91 4.63
C ASP A 102 5.29 9.06 5.78
N THR A 103 5.91 7.94 5.40
CA THR A 103 6.34 6.94 6.38
C THR A 103 7.55 7.42 7.17
N ASP A 104 7.76 6.77 8.31
CA ASP A 104 8.91 7.07 9.16
C ASP A 104 10.21 6.90 8.37
N GLU A 105 11.14 7.84 8.56
CA GLU A 105 12.46 7.79 7.93
C GLU A 105 13.53 7.79 9.01
N PRO A 106 13.77 6.64 9.64
CA PRO A 106 14.73 6.60 10.77
C PRO A 106 16.14 7.00 10.37
N SER A 107 16.49 6.91 9.09
CA SER A 107 17.82 7.32 8.63
C SER A 107 18.07 8.81 8.91
N GLU A 108 17.02 9.61 8.99
CA GLU A 108 17.18 11.04 9.32
C GLU A 108 17.61 11.24 10.77
N ARG A 109 17.48 10.22 11.59
CA ARG A 109 17.90 10.24 12.99
C ARG A 109 19.16 9.40 13.20
N GLY A 110 19.84 9.01 12.11
CA GLY A 110 21.07 8.24 12.22
C GLY A 110 20.87 6.74 12.43
N ILE A 111 19.66 6.24 12.23
CA ILE A 111 19.37 4.82 12.37
C ILE A 111 19.35 4.17 10.99
N ASP A 112 20.13 3.12 10.79
CA ASP A 112 20.18 2.46 9.49
C ASP A 112 20.15 0.94 9.66
N GLY A 113 20.34 0.22 8.55
CA GLY A 113 20.37 -1.24 8.54
C GLY A 113 19.05 -1.86 8.92
N ILE A 114 19.11 -3.03 9.55
CA ILE A 114 17.90 -3.77 9.90
C ILE A 114 17.08 -3.04 10.95
N GLU A 115 17.74 -2.31 11.84
CA GLU A 115 17.03 -1.52 12.83
C GLU A 115 16.14 -0.48 12.17
N ARG A 116 16.69 0.22 11.18
CA ARG A 116 15.92 1.18 10.42
C ARG A 116 14.72 0.51 9.76
N MET A 117 14.96 -0.63 9.16
CA MET A 117 13.91 -1.30 8.41
C MET A 117 12.81 -1.84 9.33
N ARG A 118 13.16 -2.24 10.55
CA ARG A 118 12.15 -2.67 11.51
C ARG A 118 11.23 -1.53 11.89
N LEU A 119 11.77 -0.33 12.06
CA LEU A 119 10.95 0.84 12.38
C LEU A 119 10.05 1.22 11.21
N VAL A 120 10.58 1.16 9.99
CA VAL A 120 9.79 1.44 8.79
C VAL A 120 8.67 0.40 8.66
N ARG A 121 9.00 -0.88 8.86
CA ARG A 121 8.03 -1.96 8.81
C ARG A 121 6.90 -1.74 9.82
N ASP A 122 7.26 -1.37 11.05
CA ASP A 122 6.26 -1.22 12.10
C ASP A 122 5.35 -0.03 11.83
N ASP A 123 5.91 1.05 11.28
CA ASP A 123 5.10 2.20 10.89
C ASP A 123 4.14 1.83 9.75
N ILE A 124 4.66 1.14 8.74
CA ILE A 124 3.81 0.71 7.63
C ILE A 124 2.73 -0.25 8.13
N ASN A 125 3.09 -1.15 9.03
CA ASN A 125 2.11 -2.11 9.53
C ASN A 125 0.95 -1.41 10.26
N ALA A 126 1.26 -0.39 11.06
CA ALA A 126 0.21 0.35 11.74
C ALA A 126 -0.74 1.03 10.75
N ARG A 127 -0.17 1.58 9.67
CA ARG A 127 -0.98 2.23 8.63
C ARG A 127 -1.81 1.21 7.86
N VAL A 128 -1.24 0.03 7.59
CA VAL A 128 -1.94 -1.04 6.91
C VAL A 128 -3.12 -1.53 7.75
N GLU A 129 -2.91 -1.67 9.06
CA GLU A 129 -3.99 -2.09 9.96
C GLU A 129 -5.12 -1.08 9.95
N ALA A 130 -4.79 0.21 9.99
CA ALA A 130 -5.80 1.26 9.96
C ALA A 130 -6.56 1.27 8.64
N LEU A 131 -5.85 1.10 7.53
CA LEU A 131 -6.48 1.06 6.22
C LEU A 131 -7.40 -0.14 6.09
N LEU A 132 -6.95 -1.30 6.57
CA LEU A 132 -7.78 -2.50 6.51
C LEU A 132 -9.07 -2.30 7.30
N ALA A 133 -9.00 -1.67 8.47
CA ALA A 133 -10.19 -1.38 9.25
C ALA A 133 -11.13 -0.45 8.50
N GLU A 134 -10.59 0.56 7.82
CA GLU A 134 -11.39 1.46 6.99
C GLU A 134 -12.06 0.72 5.85
N LEU A 135 -11.33 -0.13 5.17
CA LEU A 135 -11.87 -0.87 4.03
C LEU A 135 -12.98 -1.82 4.49
N ALA A 136 -12.80 -2.43 5.65
CA ALA A 136 -13.79 -3.38 6.16
C ALA A 136 -15.07 -2.68 6.56
N SER A 137 -15.00 -1.48 7.13
CA SER A 137 -16.20 -0.79 7.60
C SER A 137 -16.74 0.22 6.62
N GLY A 138 -15.90 0.72 5.72
CA GLY A 138 -16.27 1.82 4.83
C GLY A 138 -16.55 1.42 3.40
N VAL A 139 -16.55 0.14 3.11
CA VAL A 139 -16.72 -0.28 1.73
C VAL A 139 -18.04 0.19 1.14
N ASP A 140 -19.10 0.13 1.90
CA ASP A 140 -20.39 0.59 1.42
C ASP A 140 -20.43 2.10 1.31
N GLU A 141 -19.73 2.78 2.17
CA GLU A 141 -19.69 4.23 2.13
C GLU A 141 -18.91 4.73 0.94
N ARG A 142 -17.90 4.01 0.52
CA ARG A 142 -17.11 4.45 -0.63
C ARG A 142 -17.93 4.45 -1.89
N ARG A 143 -18.76 3.44 -2.05
CA ARG A 143 -19.57 3.38 -3.25
C ARG A 143 -20.61 4.47 -3.33
N PRO A 144 -21.37 4.74 -2.29
CA PRO A 144 -22.29 5.86 -2.36
C PRO A 144 -21.61 7.19 -2.58
N ARG A 145 -20.38 7.34 -2.08
CA ARG A 145 -19.68 8.59 -2.29
C ARG A 145 -19.43 8.89 -3.74
N ASP A 146 -19.16 7.86 -4.51
CA ASP A 146 -18.96 8.06 -5.93
C ASP A 146 -20.18 8.62 -6.57
N ALA A 147 -21.34 8.22 -6.11
CA ALA A 147 -22.55 8.67 -6.73
C ALA A 147 -22.99 10.00 -6.21
N THR A 148 -22.76 10.29 -4.99
CA THR A 148 -23.25 11.48 -4.47
C THR A 148 -22.32 12.27 -3.80
N SER A 149 -21.61 11.85 -3.30
CA SER A 149 -20.91 12.48 -2.44
C SER A 149 -21.46 12.81 -1.29
N ALA A 150 -21.82 12.65 -0.98
CA ALA A 150 -22.11 12.83 -0.06
C ALA A 150 -22.41 12.94 0.81
N ALA A 151 -22.68 13.06 0.92
CA ALA A 151 -23.03 13.19 1.69
C ALA A 151 -23.00 13.00 2.63
N THR A 152 -22.97 12.95 2.83
CA THR A 152 -23.03 12.80 3.62
C THR A 152 -22.73 12.64 4.45
N PHE A 153 -22.31 12.69 4.67
CA PHE A 153 -22.11 12.60 5.26
C PHE A 153 -22.14 12.73 5.90
N PHE A 154 -22.17 12.75 6.11
CA PHE A 154 -22.33 12.84 6.57
C PHE A 154 -22.31 12.79 6.78
N GLY A 155 -22.21 12.57 6.51
CA GLY A 155 -22.23 12.51 6.59
C GLY A 155 -22.13 12.38 6.73
#